data_41f8baa4794075793f4f72454ad1951c
#
_entry.id   41f8baa4794075793f4f72454ad1951c
#
_cell.length_a   1.000
_cell.length_b   1.000
_cell.length_c   1.000
_cell.angle_alpha   90.00
_cell.angle_beta   90.00
_cell.angle_gamma   90.00
#
_symmetry.space_group_name_H-M   'P 1'
#
loop_
_entity.id
_entity.type
_entity.pdbx_description
1 polymer ?
#
loop_
_entity_poly.entity_id
_entity_poly.type
_entity_poly.pdbx_seq_one_letter_code
_entity_poly.pdbx_strand_id
1 'polypeptide(L)'
;MENERVARALINGMASVIRGKQDFIENFIITVLARGHLLLEDFPGLGKTTAAKTFARLISDSEGSVLTFKRIQFTPDLLPYDITGVDIFDTESRSFRFVPGPIFANIVLADEINRTTPKVQSALLEVMAEGQVTVGNVTRRPADPFMVIATQNPVESEGIFPLPVAELDRFMMRLSLGYPEREAELSVLNENPSERLLPLVKPIVTTQDLRSAQDATDEIFCHPDLKGAIADIVRSTRTAKGVVLGASPRAG
;
A
#
# COMPACT_ATOMS: atom_id res chain seq x y z
N MET A 1 -13.40 14.59 16.16
CA MET A 1 -14.01 13.53 17.03
C MET A 1 -14.42 12.29 16.22
N GLU A 2 -15.24 12.39 15.15
CA GLU A 2 -15.62 11.22 14.34
C GLU A 2 -14.42 10.61 13.59
N ASN A 3 -13.62 11.42 12.96
CA ASN A 3 -12.42 10.99 12.19
C ASN A 3 -11.33 10.36 13.06
N GLU A 4 -11.14 10.86 14.28
CA GLU A 4 -10.26 10.24 15.27
C GLU A 4 -10.75 8.85 15.69
N ARG A 5 -12.07 8.68 15.78
CA ARG A 5 -12.69 7.39 16.07
C ARG A 5 -12.42 6.38 14.96
N VAL A 6 -12.48 6.80 13.68
CA VAL A 6 -12.14 5.94 12.52
C VAL A 6 -10.70 5.46 12.59
N ALA A 7 -9.75 6.39 12.82
CA ALA A 7 -8.32 6.04 12.93
C ALA A 7 -8.09 5.05 14.09
N ARG A 8 -8.62 5.33 15.28
CA ARG A 8 -8.49 4.44 16.45
C ARG A 8 -9.14 3.07 16.23
N ALA A 9 -10.30 3.03 15.57
CA ALA A 9 -10.96 1.77 15.25
C ALA A 9 -10.08 0.91 14.33
N LEU A 10 -9.50 1.50 13.27
CA LEU A 10 -8.62 0.82 12.35
C LEU A 10 -7.34 0.34 13.06
N ILE A 11 -6.71 1.17 13.90
CA ILE A 11 -5.53 0.80 14.69
C ILE A 11 -5.84 -0.40 15.58
N ASN A 12 -6.93 -0.35 16.35
CA ASN A 12 -7.33 -1.44 17.24
C ASN A 12 -7.70 -2.71 16.47
N GLY A 13 -8.38 -2.57 15.33
CA GLY A 13 -8.71 -3.68 14.44
C GLY A 13 -7.46 -4.36 13.88
N MET A 14 -6.47 -3.60 13.43
CA MET A 14 -5.17 -4.12 12.99
C MET A 14 -4.44 -4.83 14.14
N ALA A 15 -4.38 -4.21 15.32
CA ALA A 15 -3.69 -4.74 16.50
C ALA A 15 -4.32 -6.04 17.03
N SER A 16 -5.59 -6.32 16.71
CA SER A 16 -6.24 -7.58 17.06
C SER A 16 -5.62 -8.80 16.37
N VAL A 17 -4.98 -8.60 15.21
CA VAL A 17 -4.33 -9.66 14.42
C VAL A 17 -2.81 -9.50 14.40
N ILE A 18 -2.32 -8.27 14.25
CA ILE A 18 -0.88 -7.95 14.16
C ILE A 18 -0.36 -7.62 15.56
N ARG A 19 0.31 -8.59 16.18
CA ARG A 19 0.74 -8.50 17.57
C ARG A 19 2.07 -7.76 17.73
N GLY A 20 2.15 -6.89 18.74
CA GLY A 20 3.39 -6.24 19.19
C GLY A 20 4.03 -5.29 18.18
N LYS A 21 3.23 -4.69 17.28
CA LYS A 21 3.70 -3.81 16.18
C LYS A 21 2.94 -2.49 16.14
N GLN A 22 2.81 -1.84 17.30
CA GLN A 22 2.00 -0.63 17.42
C GLN A 22 2.47 0.49 16.49
N ASP A 23 3.77 0.80 16.47
CA ASP A 23 4.34 1.86 15.64
C ASP A 23 4.13 1.60 14.14
N PHE A 24 4.28 0.33 13.72
CA PHE A 24 3.99 -0.07 12.35
C PHE A 24 2.52 0.16 11.99
N ILE A 25 1.60 -0.24 12.87
CA ILE A 25 0.15 -0.11 12.66
C ILE A 25 -0.23 1.36 12.57
N GLU A 26 0.27 2.20 13.46
CA GLU A 26 0.00 3.64 13.46
C GLU A 26 0.50 4.31 12.18
N ASN A 27 1.74 4.06 11.78
CA ASN A 27 2.29 4.60 10.54
C ASN A 27 1.59 4.06 9.29
N PHE A 28 1.15 2.79 9.31
CA PHE A 28 0.30 2.22 8.27
C PHE A 28 -1.01 3.01 8.13
N ILE A 29 -1.71 3.25 9.24
CA ILE A 29 -2.98 4.00 9.23
C ILE A 29 -2.77 5.47 8.85
N ILE A 30 -1.68 6.12 9.29
CA ILE A 30 -1.31 7.46 8.83
C ILE A 30 -1.17 7.48 7.31
N THR A 31 -0.47 6.50 6.73
CA THR A 31 -0.32 6.38 5.27
C THR A 31 -1.67 6.25 4.56
N VAL A 32 -2.58 5.45 5.11
CA VAL A 32 -3.94 5.26 4.58
C VAL A 32 -4.74 6.57 4.62
N LEU A 33 -4.72 7.27 5.76
CA LEU A 33 -5.47 8.52 5.93
C LEU A 33 -4.95 9.63 5.02
N ALA A 34 -3.66 9.63 4.73
CA ALA A 34 -3.06 10.57 3.78
C ALA A 34 -3.13 10.09 2.31
N ARG A 35 -3.95 9.08 1.99
CA ARG A 35 -4.10 8.48 0.65
C ARG A 35 -2.78 8.04 0.01
N GLY A 36 -1.80 7.67 0.85
CA GLY A 36 -0.48 7.26 0.40
C GLY A 36 -0.39 5.79 0.04
N HIS A 37 0.73 5.43 -0.58
CA HIS A 37 1.15 4.06 -0.83
C HIS A 37 2.32 3.71 0.08
N LEU A 38 2.51 2.43 0.37
CA LEU A 38 3.45 1.94 1.37
C LEU A 38 4.49 1.02 0.75
N LEU A 39 5.76 1.22 1.10
CA LEU A 39 6.84 0.29 0.81
C LEU A 39 7.26 -0.43 2.09
N LEU A 40 7.24 -1.76 2.08
CA LEU A 40 7.68 -2.60 3.20
C LEU A 40 9.03 -3.23 2.87
N GLU A 41 10.04 -2.92 3.66
CA GLU A 41 11.35 -3.55 3.56
C GLU A 41 11.56 -4.52 4.71
N ASP A 42 11.38 -5.80 4.43
CA ASP A 42 11.43 -6.84 5.44
C ASP A 42 11.79 -8.20 4.86
N PHE A 43 12.27 -9.05 5.74
CA PHE A 43 12.44 -10.48 5.44
C PHE A 43 11.10 -11.16 5.13
N PRO A 44 11.12 -12.26 4.38
CA PRO A 44 9.92 -13.07 4.17
C PRO A 44 9.38 -13.64 5.50
N GLY A 45 8.07 -13.91 5.56
CA GLY A 45 7.44 -14.56 6.71
C GLY A 45 7.02 -13.65 7.87
N LEU A 46 7.28 -12.34 7.83
CA LEU A 46 6.99 -11.42 8.94
C LEU A 46 5.53 -10.91 8.99
N GLY A 47 4.62 -11.45 8.19
CA GLY A 47 3.19 -11.11 8.28
C GLY A 47 2.73 -9.96 7.38
N LYS A 48 3.51 -9.52 6.38
CA LYS A 48 3.14 -8.46 5.43
C LYS A 48 1.78 -8.70 4.77
N THR A 49 1.57 -9.93 4.27
CA THR A 49 0.30 -10.33 3.65
C THR A 49 -0.85 -10.33 4.65
N THR A 50 -0.59 -10.74 5.88
CA THR A 50 -1.58 -10.74 6.97
C THR A 50 -2.01 -9.31 7.29
N ALA A 51 -1.07 -8.37 7.37
CA ALA A 51 -1.36 -6.96 7.61
C ALA A 51 -2.26 -6.37 6.51
N ALA A 52 -1.90 -6.56 5.24
CA ALA A 52 -2.68 -6.07 4.10
C ALA A 52 -4.11 -6.67 4.05
N LYS A 53 -4.23 -7.97 4.28
CA LYS A 53 -5.54 -8.66 4.34
C LYS A 53 -6.37 -8.23 5.55
N THR A 54 -5.75 -8.03 6.71
CA THR A 54 -6.44 -7.54 7.91
C THR A 54 -7.05 -6.18 7.61
N PHE A 55 -6.25 -5.25 7.09
CA PHE A 55 -6.73 -3.93 6.73
C PHE A 55 -7.91 -3.98 5.75
N ALA A 56 -7.81 -4.75 4.67
CA ALA A 56 -8.89 -4.89 3.69
C ALA A 56 -10.19 -5.41 4.32
N ARG A 57 -10.12 -6.30 5.31
CA ARG A 57 -11.29 -6.86 6.00
C ARG A 57 -11.95 -5.93 7.01
N LEU A 58 -11.21 -4.94 7.52
CA LEU A 58 -11.75 -3.97 8.50
C LEU A 58 -12.70 -2.95 7.87
N ILE A 59 -12.74 -2.87 6.55
CA ILE A 59 -13.51 -1.86 5.83
C ILE A 59 -14.52 -2.55 4.91
N SER A 60 -15.76 -2.05 4.92
CA SER A 60 -16.82 -2.48 3.98
C SER A 60 -17.22 -1.35 3.05
N ASP A 61 -17.70 -1.74 1.87
CA ASP A 61 -18.39 -0.84 0.96
C ASP A 61 -19.84 -0.55 1.41
N SER A 62 -20.60 0.16 0.60
CA SER A 62 -22.01 0.49 0.86
C SER A 62 -22.95 -0.72 0.82
N GLU A 63 -22.51 -1.83 0.24
CA GLU A 63 -23.28 -3.08 0.15
C GLU A 63 -22.92 -4.06 1.27
N GLY A 64 -21.97 -3.67 2.13
CA GLY A 64 -21.48 -4.49 3.24
C GLY A 64 -20.37 -5.49 2.84
N SER A 65 -19.92 -5.45 1.58
CA SER A 65 -18.80 -6.27 1.14
C SER A 65 -17.47 -5.69 1.60
N VAL A 66 -16.55 -6.53 2.01
CA VAL A 66 -15.19 -6.09 2.39
C VAL A 66 -14.40 -5.61 1.18
N LEU A 67 -13.43 -4.74 1.41
CA LEU A 67 -12.56 -4.25 0.34
C LEU A 67 -11.88 -5.41 -0.40
N THR A 68 -11.81 -5.29 -1.71
CA THR A 68 -11.13 -6.26 -2.55
C THR A 68 -9.62 -6.22 -2.32
N PHE A 69 -9.04 -7.39 -2.10
CA PHE A 69 -7.60 -7.58 -1.93
C PHE A 69 -7.04 -8.45 -3.04
N LYS A 70 -5.94 -8.01 -3.67
CA LYS A 70 -5.17 -8.82 -4.62
C LYS A 70 -3.70 -8.82 -4.24
N ARG A 71 -3.07 -9.99 -4.34
CA ARG A 71 -1.61 -10.14 -4.24
C ARG A 71 -1.05 -10.40 -5.63
N ILE A 72 -0.03 -9.65 -5.98
CA ILE A 72 0.77 -9.83 -7.19
C ILE A 72 2.16 -10.26 -6.71
N GLN A 73 2.56 -11.49 -7.04
CA GLN A 73 3.93 -11.92 -6.84
C GLN A 73 4.75 -11.46 -8.04
N PHE A 74 5.69 -10.58 -7.82
CA PHE A 74 6.55 -10.07 -8.88
C PHE A 74 7.67 -11.08 -9.18
N THR A 75 7.76 -11.47 -10.44
CA THR A 75 8.74 -12.43 -10.98
C THR A 75 9.36 -11.87 -12.26
N PRO A 76 10.53 -12.35 -12.69
CA PRO A 76 11.19 -11.83 -13.90
C PRO A 76 10.42 -12.01 -15.21
N ASP A 77 9.52 -12.99 -15.26
CA ASP A 77 8.68 -13.32 -16.42
C ASP A 77 7.34 -12.58 -16.46
N LEU A 78 6.99 -11.83 -15.39
CA LEU A 78 5.76 -11.04 -15.33
C LEU A 78 5.75 -9.97 -16.42
N LEU A 79 4.58 -9.74 -17.01
CA LEU A 79 4.37 -8.74 -18.06
C LEU A 79 3.41 -7.64 -17.60
N PRO A 80 3.48 -6.41 -18.14
CA PRO A 80 2.63 -5.30 -17.72
C PRO A 80 1.13 -5.61 -17.76
N TYR A 81 0.66 -6.34 -18.76
CA TYR A 81 -0.75 -6.70 -18.90
C TYR A 81 -1.23 -7.71 -17.84
N ASP A 82 -0.32 -8.47 -17.22
CA ASP A 82 -0.67 -9.34 -16.09
C ASP A 82 -1.10 -8.53 -14.88
N ILE A 83 -0.65 -7.27 -14.79
CA ILE A 83 -1.00 -6.31 -13.74
C ILE A 83 -2.22 -5.47 -14.14
N THR A 84 -2.19 -4.91 -15.35
CA THR A 84 -3.17 -3.93 -15.82
C THR A 84 -4.40 -4.56 -16.47
N GLY A 85 -4.31 -5.84 -16.85
CA GLY A 85 -5.36 -6.49 -17.63
C GLY A 85 -5.18 -6.28 -19.13
N VAL A 86 -6.06 -6.88 -19.90
CA VAL A 86 -5.95 -6.99 -21.35
C VAL A 86 -7.33 -6.98 -22.00
N ASP A 87 -7.41 -6.42 -23.21
CA ASP A 87 -8.59 -6.57 -24.07
C ASP A 87 -8.46 -7.90 -24.85
N ILE A 88 -9.41 -8.84 -24.62
CA ILE A 88 -9.50 -10.11 -25.34
C ILE A 88 -10.60 -10.05 -26.37
N PHE A 89 -10.33 -10.60 -27.57
CA PHE A 89 -11.38 -10.74 -28.59
C PHE A 89 -12.30 -11.90 -28.24
N ASP A 90 -13.57 -11.59 -28.03
CA ASP A 90 -14.61 -12.57 -27.80
C ASP A 90 -15.19 -12.99 -29.16
N THR A 91 -15.02 -14.26 -29.50
CA THR A 91 -15.47 -14.81 -30.78
C THR A 91 -16.98 -14.97 -30.89
N GLU A 92 -17.69 -15.10 -29.76
CA GLU A 92 -19.17 -15.24 -29.76
C GLU A 92 -19.82 -13.87 -29.99
N SER A 93 -19.40 -12.85 -29.21
CA SER A 93 -19.91 -11.48 -29.36
C SER A 93 -19.25 -10.70 -30.52
N ARG A 94 -18.17 -11.24 -31.11
CA ARG A 94 -17.32 -10.58 -32.13
C ARG A 94 -16.86 -9.18 -31.71
N SER A 95 -16.55 -9.02 -30.44
CA SER A 95 -16.14 -7.76 -29.85
C SER A 95 -14.96 -7.94 -28.89
N PHE A 96 -14.23 -6.85 -28.62
CA PHE A 96 -13.22 -6.87 -27.57
C PHE A 96 -13.88 -6.72 -26.21
N ARG A 97 -13.49 -7.59 -25.28
CA ARG A 97 -13.87 -7.53 -23.87
C ARG A 97 -12.65 -7.30 -23.00
N PHE A 98 -12.73 -6.29 -22.16
CA PHE A 98 -11.67 -6.04 -21.18
C PHE A 98 -11.73 -7.06 -20.04
N VAL A 99 -10.59 -7.68 -19.75
CA VAL A 99 -10.38 -8.51 -18.57
C VAL A 99 -9.48 -7.73 -17.61
N PRO A 100 -10.02 -7.23 -16.48
CA PRO A 100 -9.27 -6.41 -15.56
C PRO A 100 -8.15 -7.21 -14.88
N GLY A 101 -6.99 -6.61 -14.78
CA GLY A 101 -5.88 -7.13 -13.99
C GLY A 101 -6.06 -6.89 -12.49
N PRO A 102 -5.16 -7.45 -11.66
CA PRO A 102 -5.25 -7.35 -10.21
C PRO A 102 -5.15 -5.92 -9.66
N ILE A 103 -4.66 -4.96 -10.44
CA ILE A 103 -4.54 -3.56 -10.05
C ILE A 103 -5.89 -2.87 -9.82
N PHE A 104 -6.98 -3.44 -10.31
CA PHE A 104 -8.33 -2.89 -10.13
C PHE A 104 -8.96 -3.24 -8.77
N ALA A 105 -8.19 -3.85 -7.84
CA ALA A 105 -8.61 -4.06 -6.47
C ALA A 105 -8.40 -2.80 -5.61
N ASN A 106 -9.07 -2.73 -4.46
CA ASN A 106 -8.87 -1.66 -3.48
C ASN A 106 -7.49 -1.71 -2.84
N ILE A 107 -7.06 -2.90 -2.43
CA ILE A 107 -5.77 -3.13 -1.78
C ILE A 107 -4.96 -4.09 -2.63
N VAL A 108 -3.84 -3.61 -3.14
CA VAL A 108 -2.91 -4.39 -3.94
C VAL A 108 -1.61 -4.60 -3.16
N LEU A 109 -1.29 -5.85 -2.86
CA LEU A 109 0.02 -6.24 -2.33
C LEU A 109 0.93 -6.61 -3.49
N ALA A 110 1.86 -5.73 -3.82
CA ALA A 110 2.91 -5.95 -4.82
C ALA A 110 4.12 -6.60 -4.13
N ASP A 111 4.14 -7.94 -4.12
CA ASP A 111 5.12 -8.70 -3.35
C ASP A 111 6.41 -8.89 -4.16
N GLU A 112 7.55 -8.51 -3.55
CA GLU A 112 8.89 -8.55 -4.15
C GLU A 112 9.01 -7.73 -5.45
N ILE A 113 8.55 -6.47 -5.41
CA ILE A 113 8.51 -5.58 -6.60
C ILE A 113 9.86 -5.43 -7.31
N ASN A 114 10.97 -5.61 -6.59
CA ASN A 114 12.32 -5.54 -7.13
C ASN A 114 12.75 -6.81 -7.90
N ARG A 115 11.93 -7.86 -7.97
CA ARG A 115 12.22 -9.10 -8.72
C ARG A 115 11.72 -9.08 -10.18
N THR A 116 11.07 -8.01 -10.60
CA THR A 116 10.59 -7.89 -11.98
C THR A 116 11.31 -6.79 -12.75
N THR A 117 11.14 -6.78 -14.06
CA THR A 117 11.77 -5.79 -14.93
C THR A 117 11.26 -4.37 -14.68
N PRO A 118 12.06 -3.32 -14.97
CA PRO A 118 11.65 -1.92 -14.82
C PRO A 118 10.35 -1.58 -15.58
N LYS A 119 10.10 -2.25 -16.70
CA LYS A 119 8.88 -2.04 -17.50
C LYS A 119 7.62 -2.41 -16.73
N VAL A 120 7.66 -3.49 -15.97
CA VAL A 120 6.54 -3.96 -15.15
C VAL A 120 6.40 -3.10 -13.89
N GLN A 121 7.53 -2.75 -13.26
CA GLN A 121 7.53 -1.81 -12.13
C GLN A 121 6.87 -0.48 -12.52
N SER A 122 7.26 0.09 -13.66
CA SER A 122 6.70 1.36 -14.17
C SER A 122 5.20 1.29 -14.39
N ALA A 123 4.65 0.16 -14.86
CA ALA A 123 3.20 0.02 -15.05
C ALA A 123 2.42 0.11 -13.72
N LEU A 124 2.93 -0.47 -12.62
CA LEU A 124 2.34 -0.33 -11.29
C LEU A 124 2.49 1.11 -10.76
N LEU A 125 3.69 1.66 -10.88
CA LEU A 125 4.04 2.97 -10.34
C LEU A 125 3.32 4.11 -11.07
N GLU A 126 3.00 3.93 -12.35
CA GLU A 126 2.16 4.87 -13.11
C GLU A 126 0.76 4.96 -12.51
N VAL A 127 0.14 3.82 -12.24
CA VAL A 127 -1.20 3.81 -11.64
C VAL A 127 -1.21 4.41 -10.24
N MET A 128 -0.16 4.20 -9.46
CA MET A 128 -0.01 4.84 -8.15
C MET A 128 0.07 6.37 -8.25
N ALA A 129 0.75 6.89 -9.28
CA ALA A 129 0.93 8.32 -9.45
C ALA A 129 -0.28 9.02 -10.09
N GLU A 130 -0.90 8.38 -11.09
CA GLU A 130 -1.94 8.97 -11.92
C GLU A 130 -3.36 8.61 -11.45
N GLY A 131 -3.51 7.59 -10.60
CA GLY A 131 -4.82 7.06 -10.19
C GLY A 131 -5.62 6.49 -11.35
N GLN A 132 -4.96 6.13 -12.44
CA GLN A 132 -5.57 5.60 -13.66
C GLN A 132 -4.59 4.79 -14.49
N VAL A 133 -5.11 3.94 -15.37
CA VAL A 133 -4.31 3.16 -16.33
C VAL A 133 -5.00 3.15 -17.68
N THR A 134 -4.23 3.25 -18.76
CA THR A 134 -4.74 3.15 -20.12
C THR A 134 -4.41 1.77 -20.69
N VAL A 135 -5.45 1.02 -21.06
CA VAL A 135 -5.32 -0.25 -21.76
C VAL A 135 -5.99 -0.13 -23.12
N GLY A 136 -5.26 -0.40 -24.17
CA GLY A 136 -5.70 -0.07 -25.54
C GLY A 136 -5.94 1.44 -25.69
N ASN A 137 -7.18 1.82 -26.00
CA ASN A 137 -7.59 3.21 -26.18
C ASN A 137 -8.50 3.71 -25.03
N VAL A 138 -8.62 2.95 -23.94
CA VAL A 138 -9.56 3.26 -22.84
C VAL A 138 -8.79 3.46 -21.55
N THR A 139 -8.96 4.64 -20.95
CA THR A 139 -8.44 4.95 -19.61
C THR A 139 -9.42 4.47 -18.56
N ARG A 140 -8.92 3.72 -17.58
CA ARG A 140 -9.69 3.10 -16.50
C ARG A 140 -9.09 3.49 -15.14
N ARG A 141 -9.93 3.63 -14.14
CA ARG A 141 -9.51 3.90 -12.76
C ARG A 141 -9.57 2.62 -11.92
N PRO A 142 -8.63 2.41 -11.00
CA PRO A 142 -8.74 1.37 -9.99
C PRO A 142 -9.95 1.62 -9.07
N ALA A 143 -10.23 0.66 -8.20
CA ALA A 143 -11.27 0.83 -7.18
C ALA A 143 -10.91 2.00 -6.23
N ASP A 144 -11.92 2.63 -5.62
CA ASP A 144 -11.73 3.67 -4.61
C ASP A 144 -12.34 3.20 -3.26
N PRO A 145 -11.60 3.21 -2.16
CA PRO A 145 -10.20 3.60 -2.01
C PRO A 145 -9.21 2.65 -2.72
N PHE A 146 -8.06 3.18 -3.13
CA PHE A 146 -6.98 2.42 -3.78
C PHE A 146 -5.67 2.59 -3.01
N MET A 147 -5.06 1.49 -2.61
CA MET A 147 -3.75 1.49 -1.95
C MET A 147 -2.87 0.36 -2.47
N VAL A 148 -1.63 0.70 -2.79
CA VAL A 148 -0.58 -0.26 -3.06
C VAL A 148 0.31 -0.40 -1.83
N ILE A 149 0.55 -1.64 -1.44
CA ILE A 149 1.54 -2.05 -0.45
C ILE A 149 2.59 -2.85 -1.20
N ALA A 150 3.72 -2.25 -1.51
CA ALA A 150 4.82 -2.95 -2.17
C ALA A 150 5.76 -3.55 -1.13
N THR A 151 6.39 -4.68 -1.46
CA THR A 151 7.41 -5.27 -0.60
C THR A 151 8.73 -5.40 -1.33
N GLN A 152 9.83 -5.25 -0.59
CA GLN A 152 11.18 -5.54 -1.04
C GLN A 152 11.86 -6.42 0.00
N ASN A 153 12.71 -7.34 -0.47
CA ASN A 153 13.61 -8.10 0.40
C ASN A 153 15.00 -7.42 0.37
N PRO A 154 15.50 -6.90 1.48
CA PRO A 154 16.77 -6.17 1.50
C PRO A 154 18.01 -7.05 1.33
N VAL A 155 17.88 -8.37 1.48
CA VAL A 155 19.04 -9.32 1.48
C VAL A 155 19.28 -9.97 0.14
N GLU A 156 18.30 -10.03 -0.72
CA GLU A 156 18.46 -10.61 -2.06
C GLU A 156 19.25 -9.64 -2.94
N SER A 157 20.39 -10.11 -3.46
CA SER A 157 21.27 -9.36 -4.35
C SER A 157 21.28 -9.89 -5.79
N GLU A 158 20.84 -11.14 -6.01
CA GLU A 158 20.82 -11.76 -7.33
C GLU A 158 19.44 -11.69 -7.98
N GLY A 159 19.41 -11.34 -9.27
CA GLY A 159 18.16 -11.30 -10.05
C GLY A 159 17.19 -10.18 -9.65
N ILE A 160 17.69 -9.10 -9.04
CA ILE A 160 16.89 -7.96 -8.64
C ILE A 160 17.10 -6.77 -9.60
N PHE A 161 16.02 -6.00 -9.76
CA PHE A 161 16.01 -4.70 -10.43
C PHE A 161 15.63 -3.64 -9.38
N PRO A 162 16.60 -2.94 -8.78
CA PRO A 162 16.30 -1.95 -7.76
C PRO A 162 15.41 -0.85 -8.33
N LEU A 163 14.47 -0.38 -7.52
CA LEU A 163 13.65 0.76 -7.88
C LEU A 163 14.52 2.01 -7.97
N PRO A 164 14.42 2.78 -9.06
CA PRO A 164 15.05 4.09 -9.14
C PRO A 164 14.57 5.00 -8.00
N VAL A 165 15.45 5.87 -7.49
CA VAL A 165 15.12 6.77 -6.36
C VAL A 165 13.90 7.65 -6.66
N ALA A 166 13.76 8.11 -7.90
CA ALA A 166 12.59 8.89 -8.34
C ALA A 166 11.26 8.08 -8.28
N GLU A 167 11.33 6.78 -8.34
CA GLU A 167 10.16 5.90 -8.22
C GLU A 167 9.84 5.56 -6.76
N LEU A 168 10.86 5.51 -5.90
CA LEU A 168 10.67 5.38 -4.45
C LEU A 168 9.89 6.55 -3.86
N ASP A 169 10.01 7.73 -4.43
CA ASP A 169 9.28 8.96 -4.04
C ASP A 169 7.75 8.87 -4.22
N ARG A 170 7.26 7.83 -4.90
CA ARG A 170 5.82 7.56 -5.04
C ARG A 170 5.21 6.86 -3.82
N PHE A 171 6.05 6.27 -2.98
CA PHE A 171 5.63 5.73 -1.70
C PHE A 171 5.71 6.81 -0.62
N MET A 172 4.62 6.99 0.12
CA MET A 172 4.57 7.98 1.20
C MET A 172 5.48 7.60 2.35
N MET A 173 5.49 6.32 2.70
CA MET A 173 6.34 5.79 3.76
C MET A 173 7.04 4.51 3.34
N ARG A 174 8.25 4.34 3.89
CA ARG A 174 8.98 3.08 3.90
C ARG A 174 9.00 2.56 5.32
N LEU A 175 8.39 1.42 5.55
CA LEU A 175 8.24 0.81 6.88
C LEU A 175 8.85 -0.60 6.90
N SER A 176 9.14 -1.05 8.11
CA SER A 176 9.52 -2.42 8.42
C SER A 176 8.65 -2.93 9.57
N LEU A 177 8.14 -4.17 9.45
CA LEU A 177 7.52 -4.85 10.58
C LEU A 177 8.59 -5.33 11.57
N GLY A 178 9.74 -5.74 11.04
CA GLY A 178 10.82 -6.34 11.84
C GLY A 178 10.39 -7.62 12.57
N TYR A 179 11.32 -8.27 13.24
CA TYR A 179 11.00 -9.42 14.08
C TYR A 179 10.19 -8.98 15.30
N PRO A 180 9.18 -9.77 15.71
CA PRO A 180 8.45 -9.48 16.93
C PRO A 180 9.33 -9.69 18.17
N GLU A 181 8.98 -9.04 19.27
CA GLU A 181 9.56 -9.37 20.57
C GLU A 181 9.14 -10.78 20.99
N ARG A 182 9.93 -11.40 21.88
CA ARG A 182 9.76 -12.80 22.29
C ARG A 182 8.32 -13.13 22.72
N GLU A 183 7.67 -12.25 23.46
CA GLU A 183 6.30 -12.48 23.94
C GLU A 183 5.28 -12.46 22.79
N ALA A 184 5.42 -11.51 21.85
CA ALA A 184 4.59 -11.43 20.66
C ALA A 184 4.85 -12.63 19.72
N GLU A 185 6.10 -13.10 19.61
CA GLU A 185 6.43 -14.28 18.83
C GLU A 185 5.79 -15.55 19.40
N LEU A 186 5.83 -15.72 20.73
CA LEU A 186 5.14 -16.81 21.41
C LEU A 186 3.62 -16.76 21.19
N SER A 187 3.03 -15.55 21.23
CA SER A 187 1.60 -15.37 20.92
C SER A 187 1.29 -15.78 19.49
N VAL A 188 2.13 -15.38 18.53
CA VAL A 188 1.97 -15.79 17.12
C VAL A 188 2.04 -17.29 16.94
N LEU A 189 2.99 -17.95 17.59
CA LEU A 189 3.14 -19.42 17.53
C LEU A 189 1.95 -20.16 18.14
N ASN A 190 1.39 -19.65 19.25
CA ASN A 190 0.27 -20.27 19.93
C ASN A 190 -1.08 -20.01 19.23
N GLU A 191 -1.30 -18.79 18.78
CA GLU A 191 -2.59 -18.34 18.26
C GLU A 191 -2.74 -18.54 16.76
N ASN A 192 -1.63 -18.63 16.00
CA ASN A 192 -1.60 -18.64 14.54
C ASN A 192 -2.56 -17.58 13.93
N PRO A 193 -2.31 -16.26 14.16
CA PRO A 193 -3.28 -15.22 13.86
C PRO A 193 -3.71 -15.18 12.40
N SER A 194 -2.83 -15.53 11.47
CA SER A 194 -3.12 -15.54 10.04
C SER A 194 -4.19 -16.58 9.65
N GLU A 195 -4.26 -17.71 10.35
CA GLU A 195 -5.22 -18.77 10.06
C GLU A 195 -6.45 -18.71 10.96
N ARG A 196 -6.29 -18.31 12.22
CA ARG A 196 -7.37 -18.37 13.22
C ARG A 196 -8.05 -17.03 13.45
N LEU A 197 -7.29 -15.92 13.54
CA LEU A 197 -7.87 -14.61 13.86
C LEU A 197 -8.29 -13.84 12.62
N LEU A 198 -7.48 -13.83 11.56
CA LEU A 198 -7.79 -13.11 10.34
C LEU A 198 -9.16 -13.47 9.72
N PRO A 199 -9.61 -14.74 9.65
CA PRO A 199 -10.94 -15.09 9.15
C PRO A 199 -12.09 -14.53 9.99
N LEU A 200 -11.85 -14.23 11.27
CA LEU A 200 -12.85 -13.71 12.20
C LEU A 200 -12.97 -12.18 12.17
N VAL A 201 -12.04 -11.49 11.49
CA VAL A 201 -12.07 -10.03 11.35
C VAL A 201 -13.31 -9.64 10.56
N LYS A 202 -14.10 -8.73 11.15
CA LYS A 202 -15.31 -8.16 10.55
C LYS A 202 -15.06 -6.68 10.24
N PRO A 203 -15.76 -6.13 9.25
CA PRO A 203 -15.74 -4.69 8.99
C PRO A 203 -16.17 -3.89 10.23
N ILE A 204 -15.45 -2.82 10.50
CA ILE A 204 -15.72 -1.89 11.62
C ILE A 204 -15.81 -0.44 11.15
N VAL A 205 -15.45 -0.19 9.89
CA VAL A 205 -15.45 1.12 9.23
C VAL A 205 -16.01 0.92 7.83
N THR A 206 -16.78 1.89 7.34
CA THR A 206 -17.23 1.90 5.93
C THR A 206 -16.25 2.67 5.04
N THR A 207 -16.31 2.46 3.73
CA THR A 207 -15.56 3.27 2.76
C THR A 207 -15.90 4.75 2.87
N GLN A 208 -17.16 5.08 3.23
CA GLN A 208 -17.59 6.46 3.44
C GLN A 208 -16.92 7.07 4.67
N ASP A 209 -16.85 6.34 5.80
CA ASP A 209 -16.16 6.79 7.01
C ASP A 209 -14.67 7.02 6.74
N LEU A 210 -14.04 6.11 5.99
CA LEU A 210 -12.64 6.25 5.61
C LEU A 210 -12.42 7.50 4.76
N ARG A 211 -13.24 7.73 3.73
CA ARG A 211 -13.15 8.94 2.88
C ARG A 211 -13.32 10.21 3.70
N SER A 212 -14.33 10.24 4.57
CA SER A 212 -14.55 11.40 5.46
C SER A 212 -13.35 11.69 6.37
N ALA A 213 -12.69 10.63 6.86
CA ALA A 213 -11.48 10.78 7.67
C ALA A 213 -10.29 11.27 6.83
N GLN A 214 -10.16 10.81 5.58
CA GLN A 214 -9.15 11.27 4.62
C GLN A 214 -9.36 12.73 4.24
N ASP A 215 -10.60 13.14 3.91
CA ASP A 215 -10.94 14.53 3.58
C ASP A 215 -10.61 15.47 4.75
N ALA A 216 -10.94 15.05 5.97
CA ALA A 216 -10.61 15.83 7.16
C ALA A 216 -9.11 15.93 7.43
N THR A 217 -8.30 14.97 6.96
CA THR A 217 -6.83 15.06 7.06
C THR A 217 -6.30 16.17 6.15
N ASP A 218 -6.89 16.35 4.96
CA ASP A 218 -6.52 17.41 4.01
C ASP A 218 -6.87 18.81 4.55
N GLU A 219 -7.86 18.91 5.45
CA GLU A 219 -8.32 20.17 6.07
C GLU A 219 -7.55 20.56 7.34
N ILE A 220 -6.60 19.73 7.82
CA ILE A 220 -5.83 20.02 9.03
C ILE A 220 -5.03 21.32 8.85
N PHE A 221 -5.28 22.29 9.73
CA PHE A 221 -4.52 23.53 9.72
C PHE A 221 -3.06 23.29 10.10
N CYS A 222 -2.16 23.64 9.20
CA CYS A 222 -0.73 23.65 9.46
C CYS A 222 -0.23 25.10 9.47
N HIS A 223 0.34 25.54 10.61
CA HIS A 223 0.84 26.90 10.76
C HIS A 223 1.91 27.21 9.71
N PRO A 224 1.94 28.44 9.12
CA PRO A 224 2.94 28.82 8.11
C PRO A 224 4.39 28.58 8.54
N ASP A 225 4.73 28.89 9.78
CA ASP A 225 6.10 28.69 10.30
C ASP A 225 6.48 27.19 10.33
N LEU A 226 5.52 26.29 10.62
CA LEU A 226 5.77 24.86 10.56
C LEU A 226 5.99 24.40 9.10
N LYS A 227 5.18 24.91 8.17
CA LYS A 227 5.42 24.66 6.74
C LYS A 227 6.79 25.16 6.29
N GLY A 228 7.21 26.35 6.79
CA GLY A 228 8.55 26.88 6.56
C GLY A 228 9.65 25.96 7.08
N ALA A 229 9.53 25.50 8.33
CA ALA A 229 10.48 24.58 8.93
C ALA A 229 10.57 23.24 8.17
N ILE A 230 9.43 22.68 7.73
CA ILE A 230 9.40 21.46 6.90
C ILE A 230 10.16 21.69 5.59
N ALA A 231 9.88 22.81 4.91
CA ALA A 231 10.55 23.16 3.66
C ALA A 231 12.07 23.32 3.85
N ASP A 232 12.51 23.94 4.95
CA ASP A 232 13.93 24.10 5.26
C ASP A 232 14.61 22.77 5.55
N ILE A 233 13.95 21.84 6.28
CA ILE A 233 14.43 20.48 6.48
C ILE A 233 14.61 19.77 5.14
N VAL A 234 13.58 19.75 4.29
CA VAL A 234 13.62 19.12 2.97
C VAL A 234 14.75 19.73 2.11
N ARG A 235 14.89 21.05 2.10
CA ARG A 235 15.96 21.74 1.35
C ARG A 235 17.35 21.41 1.89
N SER A 236 17.53 21.32 3.20
CA SER A 236 18.82 21.01 3.81
C SER A 236 19.35 19.63 3.39
N THR A 237 18.47 18.66 3.13
CA THR A 237 18.87 17.33 2.64
C THR A 237 19.55 17.38 1.28
N ARG A 238 19.26 18.41 0.45
CA ARG A 238 19.81 18.54 -0.91
C ARG A 238 21.26 19.00 -0.92
N THR A 239 21.71 19.59 0.18
CA THR A 239 23.08 20.11 0.32
C THR A 239 23.84 19.43 1.45
N ALA A 240 23.21 18.52 2.18
CA ALA A 240 23.81 17.81 3.30
C ALA A 240 24.96 16.90 2.86
N LYS A 241 26.08 16.96 3.55
CA LYS A 241 27.24 16.11 3.26
C LYS A 241 26.89 14.65 3.48
N GLY A 242 27.18 13.80 2.49
CA GLY A 242 26.91 12.36 2.52
C GLY A 242 25.52 11.97 1.99
N VAL A 243 24.69 12.93 1.61
CA VAL A 243 23.42 12.67 0.92
C VAL A 243 23.64 12.71 -0.59
N VAL A 244 23.42 11.59 -1.25
CA VAL A 244 23.58 11.47 -2.72
C VAL A 244 22.43 12.14 -3.47
N LEU A 245 21.21 12.02 -2.95
CA LEU A 245 20.02 12.65 -3.50
C LEU A 245 19.15 13.18 -2.35
N GLY A 246 18.89 14.48 -2.35
CA GLY A 246 18.03 15.10 -1.34
C GLY A 246 16.54 14.83 -1.57
N ALA A 247 15.75 15.06 -0.55
CA ALA A 247 14.31 14.85 -0.57
C ALA A 247 13.60 15.73 -1.63
N SER A 248 12.57 15.17 -2.23
CA SER A 248 11.72 15.87 -3.18
C SER A 248 10.76 16.85 -2.48
N PRO A 249 10.11 17.79 -3.22
CA PRO A 249 9.02 18.58 -2.64
C PRO A 249 7.85 17.75 -2.12
N ARG A 250 7.62 16.54 -2.65
CA ARG A 250 6.56 15.63 -2.21
C ARG A 250 6.83 15.07 -0.80
N ALA A 251 8.11 14.97 -0.41
CA ALA A 251 8.50 14.47 0.91
C ALA A 251 8.23 15.48 2.06
N GLY A 252 7.94 16.74 1.72
CA GLY A 252 7.52 17.78 2.68
C GLY A 252 6.02 17.93 2.74
#